data_76dc997c72c77bf2e88ff4adc23779b6
#
_entry.id   76dc997c72c77bf2e88ff4adc23779b6
#
_cell.length_a   1.000
_cell.length_b   1.000
_cell.length_c   1.000
_cell.angle_alpha   90.00
_cell.angle_beta   90.00
_cell.angle_gamma   90.00
#
_symmetry.space_group_name_H-M   'P 1'
#
loop_
_entity.id
_entity.type
_entity.pdbx_description
1 polymer ?
#
loop_
_entity_poly.entity_id
_entity_poly.type
_entity_poly.pdbx_seq_one_letter_code
_entity_poly.pdbx_strand_id
1 'polypeptide(L)'
;MTNKVYLVTGAAGFLGSNVCAQLLERGEKVRAFVLEGDKSAKYIPSEVEIFYGDLCNKASLEPFFTVEEGIETICIHVASMVTVNPYYRKLVLDVNVGGTENIVDMCLEHPECQKLVYVSSTGAIPELPHGQKIKEVEEVNLDELEGWYSKSKAMATNNVYTAIKKRGLKACVVYPTGIFGPNDHAISETTSTIIKIIKGEMPVGINGSFNLVDVRDLAAGCIAVADKGKIGEGYILGNEV
;
A
#
# COMPACT_ATOMS: atom_id res chain seq x y z
N MET A 1 -10.15 4.48 26.06
CA MET A 1 -9.03 4.59 25.10
C MET A 1 -8.87 3.22 24.50
N THR A 2 -8.92 3.11 23.20
CA THR A 2 -8.74 1.83 22.51
C THR A 2 -7.32 1.37 22.75
N ASN A 3 -7.15 0.15 23.24
CA ASN A 3 -5.83 -0.46 23.47
C ASN A 3 -5.29 -0.99 22.14
N LYS A 4 -5.25 -0.11 21.12
CA LYS A 4 -4.97 -0.44 19.73
C LYS A 4 -3.83 0.41 19.17
N VAL A 5 -2.96 -0.21 18.37
CA VAL A 5 -1.86 0.43 17.66
C VAL A 5 -1.98 0.12 16.16
N TYR A 6 -1.83 1.13 15.32
CA TYR A 6 -1.73 0.95 13.88
C TYR A 6 -0.27 0.79 13.46
N LEU A 7 0.02 -0.29 12.75
CA LEU A 7 1.31 -0.62 12.18
C LEU A 7 1.31 -0.20 10.71
N VAL A 8 2.06 0.83 10.33
CA VAL A 8 2.08 1.36 8.96
C VAL A 8 3.44 1.11 8.32
N THR A 9 3.49 0.29 7.27
CA THR A 9 4.71 0.15 6.45
C THR A 9 4.69 1.14 5.31
N GLY A 10 5.87 1.56 4.82
CA GLY A 10 5.95 2.61 3.81
C GLY A 10 5.51 3.98 4.33
N ALA A 11 5.59 4.19 5.63
CA ALA A 11 5.12 5.39 6.32
C ALA A 11 5.86 6.67 5.89
N ALA A 12 7.09 6.57 5.40
CA ALA A 12 7.84 7.71 4.83
C ALA A 12 7.40 8.05 3.39
N GLY A 13 6.62 7.17 2.73
CA GLY A 13 6.14 7.37 1.38
C GLY A 13 4.91 8.27 1.28
N PHE A 14 4.48 8.55 0.06
CA PHE A 14 3.38 9.48 -0.25
C PHE A 14 2.07 9.11 0.45
N LEU A 15 1.55 7.89 0.24
CA LEU A 15 0.32 7.44 0.90
C LEU A 15 0.55 7.19 2.40
N GLY A 16 1.64 6.52 2.77
CA GLY A 16 1.88 6.12 4.16
C GLY A 16 1.99 7.30 5.12
N SER A 17 2.62 8.41 4.71
CA SER A 17 2.70 9.62 5.54
C SER A 17 1.33 10.27 5.77
N ASN A 18 0.45 10.27 4.76
CA ASN A 18 -0.92 10.76 4.90
C ASN A 18 -1.77 9.84 5.80
N VAL A 19 -1.58 8.52 5.72
CA VAL A 19 -2.23 7.56 6.64
C VAL A 19 -1.78 7.82 8.09
N CYS A 20 -0.48 7.98 8.34
CA CYS A 20 0.04 8.27 9.68
C CYS A 20 -0.54 9.59 10.23
N ALA A 21 -0.55 10.66 9.42
CA ALA A 21 -1.08 11.96 9.83
C ALA A 21 -2.55 11.87 10.23
N GLN A 22 -3.40 11.25 9.41
CA GLN A 22 -4.84 11.11 9.71
C GLN A 22 -5.12 10.20 10.90
N LEU A 23 -4.33 9.17 11.13
CA LEU A 23 -4.45 8.33 12.32
C LEU A 23 -4.12 9.13 13.60
N LEU A 24 -3.06 9.96 13.56
CA LEU A 24 -2.72 10.84 14.67
C LEU A 24 -3.79 11.89 14.94
N GLU A 25 -4.37 12.51 13.89
CA GLU A 25 -5.49 13.44 14.01
C GLU A 25 -6.72 12.81 14.70
N ARG A 26 -6.87 11.49 14.56
CA ARG A 26 -7.91 10.70 15.26
C ARG A 26 -7.52 10.32 16.69
N GLY A 27 -6.32 10.67 17.14
CA GLY A 27 -5.79 10.31 18.47
C GLY A 27 -5.36 8.84 18.57
N GLU A 28 -5.12 8.17 17.45
CA GLU A 28 -4.66 6.79 17.42
C GLU A 28 -3.15 6.69 17.63
N LYS A 29 -2.68 5.58 18.20
CA LYS A 29 -1.25 5.28 18.30
C LYS A 29 -0.77 4.66 16.99
N VAL A 30 0.37 5.16 16.48
CA VAL A 30 0.93 4.74 15.19
C VAL A 30 2.39 4.33 15.35
N ARG A 31 2.72 3.16 14.80
CA ARG A 31 4.08 2.72 14.54
C ARG A 31 4.35 2.76 13.05
N ALA A 32 5.51 3.27 12.66
CA ALA A 32 5.98 3.35 11.28
C ALA A 32 7.13 2.38 11.05
N PHE A 33 7.06 1.57 9.99
CA PHE A 33 8.20 0.79 9.52
C PHE A 33 8.84 1.47 8.31
N VAL A 34 10.12 1.79 8.42
CA VAL A 34 10.84 2.64 7.47
C VAL A 34 12.16 1.97 7.10
N LEU A 35 12.53 2.03 5.82
CA LEU A 35 13.84 1.54 5.38
C LEU A 35 14.95 2.41 5.98
N GLU A 36 15.98 1.78 6.51
CA GLU A 36 17.12 2.50 7.07
C GLU A 36 17.78 3.41 6.01
N GLY A 37 18.02 4.67 6.38
CA GLY A 37 18.57 5.68 5.47
C GLY A 37 17.57 6.34 4.53
N ASP A 38 16.26 6.05 4.65
CA ASP A 38 15.23 6.75 3.87
C ASP A 38 15.17 8.23 4.26
N LYS A 39 15.51 9.09 3.31
CA LYS A 39 15.57 10.56 3.52
C LYS A 39 14.19 11.17 3.77
N SER A 40 13.12 10.47 3.40
CA SER A 40 11.74 10.93 3.60
C SER A 40 11.25 10.68 5.03
N ALA A 41 11.96 9.89 5.84
CA ALA A 41 11.64 9.65 7.24
C ALA A 41 11.48 10.95 8.06
N LYS A 42 12.20 12.01 7.69
CA LYS A 42 12.11 13.34 8.34
C LYS A 42 10.74 14.02 8.21
N TYR A 43 9.87 13.54 7.32
CA TYR A 43 8.52 14.06 7.13
C TYR A 43 7.45 13.30 7.91
N ILE A 44 7.83 12.21 8.59
CA ILE A 44 6.94 11.49 9.50
C ILE A 44 6.73 12.36 10.74
N PRO A 45 5.49 12.55 11.22
CA PRO A 45 5.23 13.30 12.46
C PRO A 45 6.00 12.72 13.65
N SER A 46 6.45 13.59 14.54
CA SER A 46 7.29 13.22 15.70
C SER A 46 6.60 12.31 16.72
N GLU A 47 5.27 12.29 16.71
CA GLU A 47 4.43 11.46 17.59
C GLU A 47 4.35 10.00 17.13
N VAL A 48 4.80 9.71 15.90
CA VAL A 48 4.85 8.35 15.36
C VAL A 48 6.10 7.63 15.86
N GLU A 49 5.94 6.46 16.42
CA GLU A 49 7.06 5.59 16.81
C GLU A 49 7.67 4.93 15.56
N ILE A 50 8.95 5.21 15.28
CA ILE A 50 9.62 4.73 14.06
C ILE A 50 10.48 3.49 14.35
N PHE A 51 10.28 2.45 13.54
CA PHE A 51 11.09 1.24 13.49
C PHE A 51 11.82 1.18 12.15
N TYR A 52 13.12 1.02 12.19
CA TYR A 52 13.95 0.91 10.99
C TYR A 52 14.23 -0.56 10.65
N GLY A 53 14.12 -0.90 9.37
CA GLY A 53 14.39 -2.25 8.87
C GLY A 53 14.16 -2.39 7.38
N ASP A 54 14.29 -3.62 6.88
CA ASP A 54 14.08 -3.99 5.49
C ASP A 54 12.95 -5.04 5.40
N LEU A 55 11.94 -4.79 4.59
CA LEU A 55 10.85 -5.76 4.33
C LEU A 55 11.35 -7.11 3.82
N CYS A 56 12.48 -7.11 3.09
CA CYS A 56 13.10 -8.34 2.61
C CYS A 56 13.79 -9.15 3.73
N ASN A 57 14.00 -8.57 4.89
CA ASN A 57 14.54 -9.22 6.08
C ASN A 57 13.44 -9.38 7.15
N LYS A 58 12.77 -10.53 7.17
CA LYS A 58 11.67 -10.81 8.11
C LYS A 58 12.06 -10.54 9.56
N ALA A 59 13.28 -10.87 9.98
CA ALA A 59 13.71 -10.67 11.35
C ALA A 59 13.74 -9.18 11.77
N SER A 60 13.91 -8.25 10.82
CA SER A 60 13.85 -6.81 11.11
C SER A 60 12.45 -6.29 11.42
N LEU A 61 11.40 -7.07 11.09
CA LEU A 61 10.01 -6.74 11.37
C LEU A 61 9.60 -7.07 12.81
N GLU A 62 10.29 -7.96 13.50
CA GLU A 62 9.92 -8.44 14.83
C GLU A 62 9.69 -7.32 15.86
N PRO A 63 10.60 -6.35 16.02
CA PRO A 63 10.37 -5.25 16.99
C PRO A 63 9.16 -4.38 16.63
N PHE A 64 8.86 -4.23 15.33
CA PHE A 64 7.72 -3.44 14.85
C PHE A 64 6.38 -4.09 15.18
N PHE A 65 6.29 -5.43 15.13
CA PHE A 65 5.08 -6.19 15.45
C PHE A 65 4.91 -6.47 16.93
N THR A 66 6.02 -6.58 17.70
CA THR A 66 5.97 -6.88 19.12
C THR A 66 5.32 -5.73 19.90
N VAL A 67 4.24 -6.01 20.60
CA VAL A 67 3.51 -5.06 21.46
C VAL A 67 3.37 -5.62 22.87
N GLU A 68 3.00 -4.74 23.83
CA GLU A 68 2.71 -5.15 25.19
C GLU A 68 1.44 -6.02 25.23
N GLU A 69 1.34 -6.88 26.25
CA GLU A 69 0.17 -7.74 26.46
C GLU A 69 -1.12 -6.92 26.55
N GLY A 70 -2.15 -7.38 25.86
CA GLY A 70 -3.48 -6.74 25.83
C GLY A 70 -3.58 -5.57 24.84
N ILE A 71 -2.56 -5.32 24.01
CA ILE A 71 -2.63 -4.37 22.90
C ILE A 71 -2.98 -5.10 21.61
N GLU A 72 -4.01 -4.65 20.91
CA GLU A 72 -4.33 -5.11 19.57
C GLU A 72 -3.64 -4.28 18.52
N THR A 73 -3.26 -4.89 17.38
CA THR A 73 -2.68 -4.15 16.25
C THR A 73 -3.49 -4.32 14.98
N ILE A 74 -3.43 -3.31 14.10
CA ILE A 74 -3.92 -3.36 12.73
C ILE A 74 -2.77 -2.95 11.81
N CYS A 75 -2.39 -3.82 10.89
CA CYS A 75 -1.31 -3.53 9.94
C CYS A 75 -1.90 -2.92 8.65
N ILE A 76 -1.41 -1.74 8.25
CA ILE A 76 -1.67 -1.12 6.95
C ILE A 76 -0.37 -1.19 6.14
N HIS A 77 -0.33 -2.15 5.21
CA HIS A 77 0.86 -2.42 4.41
C HIS A 77 0.84 -1.62 3.12
N VAL A 78 1.49 -0.45 3.13
CA VAL A 78 1.59 0.49 2.01
C VAL A 78 2.90 0.35 1.24
N ALA A 79 3.95 -0.12 1.91
CA ALA A 79 5.29 -0.19 1.33
C ALA A 79 5.31 -0.99 0.03
N SER A 80 5.89 -0.41 -0.99
CA SER A 80 6.01 -1.00 -2.33
C SER A 80 7.07 -0.25 -3.14
N MET A 81 7.78 -0.96 -3.98
CA MET A 81 8.64 -0.35 -4.99
C MET A 81 7.83 -0.12 -6.26
N VAL A 82 7.53 1.15 -6.55
CA VAL A 82 6.85 1.58 -7.78
C VAL A 82 7.87 1.82 -8.88
N THR A 83 7.59 1.36 -10.10
CA THR A 83 8.42 1.62 -11.28
C THR A 83 7.58 1.59 -12.55
N VAL A 84 7.83 2.55 -13.44
CA VAL A 84 7.29 2.56 -14.81
C VAL A 84 8.19 1.80 -15.79
N ASN A 85 9.37 1.35 -15.34
CA ASN A 85 10.26 0.54 -16.17
C ASN A 85 9.62 -0.84 -16.42
N PRO A 86 9.34 -1.22 -17.68
CA PRO A 86 8.67 -2.47 -17.99
C PRO A 86 9.55 -3.71 -17.81
N TYR A 87 10.87 -3.53 -17.69
CA TYR A 87 11.81 -4.66 -17.62
C TYR A 87 11.83 -5.30 -16.23
N TYR A 88 12.12 -6.59 -16.23
CA TYR A 88 12.33 -7.37 -15.02
C TYR A 88 13.41 -6.77 -14.12
N ARG A 89 13.07 -6.63 -12.84
CA ARG A 89 14.02 -6.24 -11.79
C ARG A 89 13.75 -7.10 -10.56
N LYS A 90 14.74 -7.94 -10.24
CA LYS A 90 14.64 -8.83 -9.06
C LYS A 90 14.25 -8.08 -7.80
N LEU A 91 14.82 -6.91 -7.56
CA LEU A 91 14.53 -6.09 -6.38
C LEU A 91 13.04 -5.70 -6.27
N VAL A 92 12.35 -5.45 -7.40
CA VAL A 92 10.91 -5.17 -7.39
C VAL A 92 10.11 -6.37 -6.88
N LEU A 93 10.50 -7.58 -7.29
CA LEU A 93 9.85 -8.80 -6.78
C LEU A 93 10.23 -9.09 -5.33
N ASP A 94 11.49 -8.94 -4.97
CA ASP A 94 11.95 -9.17 -3.60
C ASP A 94 11.18 -8.27 -2.61
N VAL A 95 11.00 -6.98 -2.94
CA VAL A 95 10.27 -6.03 -2.09
C VAL A 95 8.76 -6.25 -2.16
N ASN A 96 8.18 -6.27 -3.37
CA ASN A 96 6.72 -6.26 -3.51
C ASN A 96 6.09 -7.61 -3.21
N VAL A 97 6.76 -8.70 -3.55
CA VAL A 97 6.23 -10.06 -3.31
C VAL A 97 6.81 -10.63 -2.04
N GLY A 98 8.13 -10.75 -1.93
CA GLY A 98 8.79 -11.31 -0.75
C GLY A 98 8.55 -10.48 0.50
N GLY A 99 8.65 -9.14 0.40
CA GLY A 99 8.34 -8.24 1.51
C GLY A 99 6.89 -8.35 1.98
N THR A 100 5.92 -8.45 1.04
CA THR A 100 4.51 -8.67 1.39
C THR A 100 4.30 -10.04 2.04
N GLU A 101 4.99 -11.08 1.58
CA GLU A 101 4.92 -12.41 2.20
C GLU A 101 5.44 -12.39 3.64
N ASN A 102 6.55 -11.69 3.90
CA ASN A 102 7.05 -11.48 5.25
C ASN A 102 6.02 -10.76 6.14
N ILE A 103 5.33 -9.73 5.64
CA ILE A 103 4.25 -9.05 6.39
C ILE A 103 3.07 -10.00 6.67
N VAL A 104 2.67 -10.81 5.69
CA VAL A 104 1.63 -11.84 5.88
C VAL A 104 2.03 -12.81 6.99
N ASP A 105 3.26 -13.29 6.97
CA ASP A 105 3.78 -14.21 7.99
C ASP A 105 3.78 -13.56 9.38
N MET A 106 4.26 -12.31 9.48
CA MET A 106 4.25 -11.57 10.75
C MET A 106 2.83 -11.38 11.30
N CYS A 107 1.86 -11.02 10.45
CA CYS A 107 0.46 -10.92 10.88
C CYS A 107 -0.14 -12.25 11.37
N LEU A 108 0.34 -13.38 10.87
CA LEU A 108 -0.10 -14.70 11.29
C LEU A 108 0.62 -15.21 12.55
N GLU A 109 1.88 -14.81 12.73
CA GLU A 109 2.71 -15.19 13.89
C GLU A 109 2.42 -14.34 15.13
N HIS A 110 1.84 -13.12 14.93
CA HIS A 110 1.44 -12.21 15.99
C HIS A 110 -0.09 -12.19 16.14
N PRO A 111 -0.68 -12.96 17.06
CA PRO A 111 -2.13 -13.07 17.25
C PRO A 111 -2.78 -11.73 17.66
N GLU A 112 -2.02 -10.77 18.17
CA GLU A 112 -2.43 -9.41 18.45
C GLU A 112 -2.80 -8.65 17.17
N CYS A 113 -2.28 -9.05 16.01
CA CYS A 113 -2.60 -8.46 14.71
C CYS A 113 -3.99 -8.91 14.25
N GLN A 114 -4.98 -8.06 14.51
CA GLN A 114 -6.38 -8.36 14.25
C GLN A 114 -6.76 -8.24 12.78
N LYS A 115 -6.01 -7.44 12.00
CA LYS A 115 -6.29 -7.25 10.58
C LYS A 115 -5.06 -6.73 9.82
N LEU A 116 -4.89 -7.21 8.60
CA LEU A 116 -4.01 -6.64 7.58
C LEU A 116 -4.85 -5.89 6.53
N VAL A 117 -4.51 -4.65 6.24
CA VAL A 117 -4.95 -3.93 5.04
C VAL A 117 -3.78 -3.89 4.07
N TYR A 118 -3.84 -4.70 3.03
CA TYR A 118 -2.82 -4.72 1.99
C TYR A 118 -3.16 -3.74 0.88
N VAL A 119 -2.28 -2.78 0.62
CA VAL A 119 -2.43 -1.82 -0.47
C VAL A 119 -1.81 -2.38 -1.74
N SER A 120 -2.65 -2.88 -2.63
CA SER A 120 -2.32 -3.34 -3.97
C SER A 120 -2.27 -2.16 -4.97
N SER A 121 -2.85 -2.30 -6.13
CA SER A 121 -3.00 -1.28 -7.18
C SER A 121 -4.08 -1.71 -8.16
N THR A 122 -4.80 -0.78 -8.78
CA THR A 122 -5.63 -1.11 -9.97
C THR A 122 -4.78 -1.62 -11.12
N GLY A 123 -3.49 -1.28 -11.19
CA GLY A 123 -2.54 -1.88 -12.13
C GLY A 123 -2.29 -3.38 -11.95
N ALA A 124 -2.74 -3.97 -10.83
CA ALA A 124 -2.74 -5.42 -10.63
C ALA A 124 -4.00 -6.11 -11.20
N ILE A 125 -4.96 -5.36 -11.73
CA ILE A 125 -6.19 -5.86 -12.36
C ILE A 125 -6.03 -5.74 -13.87
N PRO A 126 -6.33 -6.78 -14.65
CA PRO A 126 -6.26 -6.71 -16.11
C PRO A 126 -7.12 -5.57 -16.67
N GLU A 127 -6.60 -4.87 -17.67
CA GLU A 127 -7.34 -3.84 -18.39
C GLU A 127 -8.51 -4.48 -19.17
N LEU A 128 -9.65 -3.83 -19.12
CA LEU A 128 -10.85 -4.24 -19.87
C LEU A 128 -10.99 -3.38 -21.14
N PRO A 129 -11.71 -3.87 -22.16
CA PRO A 129 -12.04 -3.08 -23.34
C PRO A 129 -12.66 -1.72 -22.98
N HIS A 130 -12.42 -0.72 -23.82
CA HIS A 130 -12.92 0.64 -23.60
C HIS A 130 -14.41 0.69 -23.27
N GLY A 131 -14.78 1.45 -22.24
CA GLY A 131 -16.14 1.59 -21.74
C GLY A 131 -16.57 0.54 -20.72
N GLN A 132 -15.73 -0.45 -20.42
CA GLN A 132 -15.99 -1.40 -19.34
C GLN A 132 -15.31 -0.95 -18.06
N LYS A 133 -15.98 -1.17 -16.91
CA LYS A 133 -15.45 -0.85 -15.59
C LYS A 133 -14.76 -2.07 -14.99
N ILE A 134 -13.53 -1.89 -14.51
CA ILE A 134 -12.83 -2.90 -13.71
C ILE A 134 -13.60 -3.11 -12.40
N LYS A 135 -13.45 -4.30 -11.84
CA LYS A 135 -14.01 -4.69 -10.53
C LYS A 135 -12.91 -5.33 -9.70
N GLU A 136 -13.15 -5.41 -8.42
CA GLU A 136 -12.29 -6.13 -7.49
C GLU A 136 -12.18 -7.60 -7.88
N VAL A 137 -10.97 -8.14 -7.77
CA VAL A 137 -10.65 -9.53 -8.11
C VAL A 137 -9.90 -10.21 -6.97
N GLU A 138 -10.19 -11.49 -6.73
CA GLU A 138 -9.50 -12.28 -5.72
C GLU A 138 -8.30 -13.06 -6.28
N GLU A 139 -8.26 -13.24 -7.58
CA GLU A 139 -7.18 -13.94 -8.28
C GLU A 139 -6.95 -13.30 -9.64
N VAL A 140 -5.70 -13.07 -9.97
CA VAL A 140 -5.29 -12.41 -11.21
C VAL A 140 -4.41 -13.35 -12.02
N ASN A 141 -4.74 -13.53 -13.30
CA ASN A 141 -3.86 -14.19 -14.25
C ASN A 141 -2.74 -13.22 -14.66
N LEU A 142 -1.50 -13.57 -14.35
CA LEU A 142 -0.33 -12.74 -14.60
C LEU A 142 -0.04 -12.54 -16.10
N ASP A 143 -0.48 -13.46 -16.94
CA ASP A 143 -0.27 -13.38 -18.40
C ASP A 143 -1.13 -12.30 -19.06
N GLU A 144 -2.17 -11.85 -18.39
CA GLU A 144 -3.05 -10.75 -18.82
C GLU A 144 -2.51 -9.38 -18.46
N LEU A 145 -1.39 -9.31 -17.74
CA LEU A 145 -0.80 -8.06 -17.26
C LEU A 145 0.47 -7.70 -18.01
N GLU A 146 0.65 -6.40 -18.25
CA GLU A 146 1.88 -5.84 -18.81
C GLU A 146 2.74 -5.18 -17.73
N GLY A 147 4.06 -5.30 -17.90
CA GLY A 147 5.04 -4.71 -17.01
C GLY A 147 5.22 -5.45 -15.67
N TRP A 148 6.46 -5.44 -15.19
CA TRP A 148 6.83 -6.21 -14.00
C TRP A 148 6.31 -5.60 -12.69
N TYR A 149 6.04 -4.30 -12.66
CA TYR A 149 5.36 -3.69 -11.51
C TYR A 149 3.95 -4.27 -11.33
N SER A 150 3.12 -4.24 -12.38
CA SER A 150 1.76 -4.79 -12.36
C SER A 150 1.76 -6.27 -11.98
N LYS A 151 2.65 -7.06 -12.60
CA LYS A 151 2.82 -8.48 -12.27
C LYS A 151 3.24 -8.69 -10.82
N SER A 152 4.17 -7.88 -10.29
CA SER A 152 4.60 -7.99 -8.88
C SER A 152 3.47 -7.69 -7.90
N LYS A 153 2.65 -6.68 -8.18
CA LYS A 153 1.47 -6.34 -7.35
C LYS A 153 0.40 -7.44 -7.41
N ALA A 154 0.15 -8.01 -8.60
CA ALA A 154 -0.77 -9.12 -8.77
C ALA A 154 -0.30 -10.39 -8.06
N MET A 155 0.99 -10.74 -8.16
CA MET A 155 1.57 -11.87 -7.42
C MET A 155 1.39 -11.71 -5.91
N ALA A 156 1.73 -10.53 -5.37
CA ALA A 156 1.54 -10.26 -3.95
C ALA A 156 0.06 -10.29 -3.54
N THR A 157 -0.84 -9.78 -4.38
CA THR A 157 -2.29 -9.85 -4.17
C THR A 157 -2.78 -11.30 -4.11
N ASN A 158 -2.37 -12.13 -5.08
CA ASN A 158 -2.71 -13.56 -5.09
C ASN A 158 -2.19 -14.28 -3.84
N ASN A 159 -0.97 -13.94 -3.36
CA ASN A 159 -0.41 -14.50 -2.13
C ASN A 159 -1.24 -14.10 -0.90
N VAL A 160 -1.68 -12.84 -0.81
CA VAL A 160 -2.55 -12.37 0.28
C VAL A 160 -3.90 -13.11 0.27
N TYR A 161 -4.58 -13.24 -0.88
CA TYR A 161 -5.83 -14.00 -0.96
C TYR A 161 -5.63 -15.48 -0.68
N THR A 162 -4.50 -16.04 -1.11
CA THR A 162 -4.15 -17.43 -0.77
C THR A 162 -3.97 -17.60 0.74
N ALA A 163 -3.32 -16.65 1.40
CA ALA A 163 -3.16 -16.68 2.86
C ALA A 163 -4.49 -16.52 3.59
N ILE A 164 -5.40 -15.67 3.11
CA ILE A 164 -6.77 -15.55 3.62
C ILE A 164 -7.48 -16.90 3.54
N LYS A 165 -7.49 -17.53 2.37
CA LYS A 165 -8.23 -18.77 2.11
C LYS A 165 -7.63 -19.99 2.78
N LYS A 166 -6.30 -20.10 2.86
CA LYS A 166 -5.60 -21.33 3.28
C LYS A 166 -4.95 -21.26 4.66
N ARG A 167 -4.61 -20.04 5.13
CA ARG A 167 -3.86 -19.84 6.38
C ARG A 167 -4.66 -19.10 7.45
N GLY A 168 -5.89 -18.65 7.13
CA GLY A 168 -6.76 -17.92 8.06
C GLY A 168 -6.34 -16.49 8.31
N LEU A 169 -5.55 -15.88 7.39
CA LEU A 169 -5.17 -14.47 7.50
C LEU A 169 -6.42 -13.58 7.51
N LYS A 170 -6.52 -12.71 8.49
CA LYS A 170 -7.56 -11.69 8.55
C LYS A 170 -7.10 -10.47 7.75
N ALA A 171 -7.44 -10.38 6.47
CA ALA A 171 -6.99 -9.28 5.63
C ALA A 171 -8.09 -8.75 4.71
N CYS A 172 -7.90 -7.48 4.29
CA CYS A 172 -8.60 -6.82 3.19
C CYS A 172 -7.57 -6.32 2.18
N VAL A 173 -7.98 -6.19 0.92
CA VAL A 173 -7.12 -5.67 -0.15
C VAL A 173 -7.67 -4.34 -0.64
N VAL A 174 -6.82 -3.32 -0.77
CA VAL A 174 -7.16 -2.02 -1.35
C VAL A 174 -6.48 -1.89 -2.70
N TYR A 175 -7.22 -1.46 -3.71
CA TYR A 175 -6.74 -1.22 -5.08
C TYR A 175 -6.84 0.28 -5.40
N PRO A 176 -5.80 1.08 -5.08
CA PRO A 176 -5.79 2.48 -5.45
C PRO A 176 -5.73 2.67 -6.96
N THR A 177 -6.39 3.70 -7.46
CA THR A 177 -6.14 4.28 -8.78
C THR A 177 -4.89 5.16 -8.75
N GLY A 178 -4.63 5.98 -9.76
CA GLY A 178 -3.50 6.89 -9.76
C GLY A 178 -3.58 7.89 -8.60
N ILE A 179 -2.53 7.95 -7.81
CA ILE A 179 -2.50 8.77 -6.59
C ILE A 179 -1.90 10.13 -6.90
N PHE A 180 -2.58 11.21 -6.48
CA PHE A 180 -2.06 12.57 -6.52
C PHE A 180 -2.46 13.34 -5.25
N GLY A 181 -1.85 14.48 -5.02
CA GLY A 181 -2.21 15.33 -3.89
C GLY A 181 -1.01 15.95 -3.17
N PRO A 182 -1.22 16.51 -1.98
CA PRO A 182 -0.16 17.16 -1.20
C PRO A 182 0.79 16.14 -0.53
N ASN A 183 1.98 16.63 -0.15
CA ASN A 183 2.99 15.87 0.60
C ASN A 183 3.67 14.73 -0.18
N ASP A 184 3.70 14.79 -1.51
CA ASP A 184 4.50 13.88 -2.33
C ASP A 184 5.97 14.37 -2.36
N HIS A 185 6.68 14.12 -1.27
CA HIS A 185 8.06 14.59 -1.08
C HIS A 185 9.08 13.90 -1.99
N ALA A 186 8.76 12.72 -2.48
CA ALA A 186 9.60 11.96 -3.39
C ALA A 186 9.31 12.27 -4.88
N ILE A 187 8.26 13.06 -5.14
CA ILE A 187 7.76 13.38 -6.49
C ILE A 187 7.52 12.11 -7.30
N SER A 188 6.39 11.46 -7.04
CA SER A 188 5.96 10.26 -7.77
C SER A 188 5.83 10.51 -9.28
N GLU A 189 5.77 9.44 -10.06
CA GLU A 189 5.61 9.54 -11.52
C GLU A 189 4.35 10.31 -11.92
N THR A 190 3.24 10.14 -11.20
CA THR A 190 1.99 10.88 -11.42
C THR A 190 2.20 12.37 -11.19
N THR A 191 2.78 12.75 -10.05
CA THR A 191 3.09 14.13 -9.70
C THR A 191 4.06 14.75 -10.70
N SER A 192 5.12 14.03 -11.07
CA SER A 192 6.09 14.46 -12.09
C SER A 192 5.41 14.74 -13.43
N THR A 193 4.52 13.85 -13.86
CA THR A 193 3.76 14.01 -15.12
C THR A 193 2.87 15.25 -15.08
N ILE A 194 2.13 15.45 -14.00
CA ILE A 194 1.28 16.65 -13.82
C ILE A 194 2.12 17.93 -13.87
N ILE A 195 3.26 17.96 -13.18
CA ILE A 195 4.19 19.10 -13.20
C ILE A 195 4.67 19.39 -14.62
N LYS A 196 5.06 18.38 -15.39
CA LYS A 196 5.51 18.53 -16.79
C LYS A 196 4.41 19.08 -17.69
N ILE A 197 3.16 18.63 -17.50
CA ILE A 197 2.00 19.15 -18.24
C ILE A 197 1.80 20.65 -17.93
N ILE A 198 1.79 21.01 -16.64
CA ILE A 198 1.60 22.42 -16.21
C ILE A 198 2.71 23.32 -16.75
N LYS A 199 3.95 22.84 -16.81
CA LYS A 199 5.10 23.58 -17.36
C LYS A 199 5.15 23.63 -18.88
N GLY A 200 4.25 22.91 -19.58
CA GLY A 200 4.28 22.81 -21.04
C GLY A 200 5.46 21.98 -21.59
N GLU A 201 6.04 21.12 -20.75
CA GLU A 201 7.18 20.27 -21.12
C GLU A 201 6.74 18.96 -21.80
N MET A 202 5.42 18.72 -21.93
CA MET A 202 4.85 17.60 -22.67
C MET A 202 4.22 18.09 -23.99
N PRO A 203 4.96 18.04 -25.09
CA PRO A 203 4.49 18.58 -26.39
C PRO A 203 3.47 17.69 -27.10
N VAL A 204 3.29 16.45 -26.63
CA VAL A 204 2.39 15.45 -27.24
C VAL A 204 1.51 14.85 -26.16
N GLY A 205 0.20 14.82 -26.40
CA GLY A 205 -0.77 14.10 -25.58
C GLY A 205 -1.08 12.71 -26.16
N ILE A 206 -1.44 11.77 -25.31
CA ILE A 206 -2.01 10.47 -25.70
C ILE A 206 -3.52 10.52 -25.52
N ASN A 207 -4.26 9.91 -26.45
CA ASN A 207 -5.69 9.75 -26.29
C ASN A 207 -5.96 8.61 -25.32
N GLY A 208 -6.24 8.96 -24.06
CA GLY A 208 -6.49 8.01 -22.98
C GLY A 208 -7.11 8.71 -21.77
N SER A 209 -7.64 7.94 -20.87
CA SER A 209 -8.16 8.41 -19.58
C SER A 209 -7.47 7.67 -18.45
N PHE A 210 -7.33 8.34 -17.32
CA PHE A 210 -6.69 7.80 -16.15
C PHE A 210 -7.47 8.23 -14.91
N ASN A 211 -7.95 7.26 -14.14
CA ASN A 211 -8.64 7.57 -12.89
C ASN A 211 -7.63 7.97 -11.82
N LEU A 212 -7.89 9.08 -11.16
CA LEU A 212 -7.03 9.62 -10.10
C LEU A 212 -7.80 9.70 -8.79
N VAL A 213 -7.10 9.47 -7.69
CA VAL A 213 -7.63 9.64 -6.34
C VAL A 213 -6.74 10.62 -5.56
N ASP A 214 -7.36 11.52 -4.81
CA ASP A 214 -6.62 12.37 -3.87
C ASP A 214 -6.03 11.50 -2.75
N VAL A 215 -4.76 11.68 -2.44
CA VAL A 215 -4.04 10.91 -1.43
C VAL A 215 -4.70 10.98 -0.05
N ARG A 216 -5.36 12.10 0.25
CA ARG A 216 -6.08 12.30 1.53
C ARG A 216 -7.33 11.43 1.60
N ASP A 217 -8.09 11.34 0.52
CA ASP A 217 -9.27 10.47 0.41
C ASP A 217 -8.86 9.01 0.40
N LEU A 218 -7.77 8.69 -0.29
CA LEU A 218 -7.21 7.34 -0.28
C LEU A 218 -6.74 6.92 1.12
N ALA A 219 -6.06 7.81 1.84
CA ALA A 219 -5.65 7.53 3.22
C ALA A 219 -6.87 7.30 4.14
N ALA A 220 -7.89 8.16 4.03
CA ALA A 220 -9.15 7.97 4.75
C ALA A 220 -9.83 6.64 4.37
N GLY A 221 -9.81 6.27 3.10
CA GLY A 221 -10.32 4.99 2.60
C GLY A 221 -9.57 3.79 3.18
N CYS A 222 -8.24 3.82 3.19
CA CYS A 222 -7.41 2.77 3.82
C CYS A 222 -7.74 2.61 5.31
N ILE A 223 -7.89 3.71 6.04
CA ILE A 223 -8.26 3.70 7.46
C ILE A 223 -9.69 3.17 7.64
N ALA A 224 -10.63 3.57 6.78
CA ALA A 224 -12.00 3.05 6.82
C ALA A 224 -12.04 1.52 6.56
N VAL A 225 -11.22 1.01 5.64
CA VAL A 225 -11.07 -0.44 5.41
C VAL A 225 -10.43 -1.13 6.62
N ALA A 226 -9.45 -0.50 7.27
CA ALA A 226 -8.87 -1.01 8.51
C ALA A 226 -9.94 -1.18 9.61
N ASP A 227 -10.81 -0.19 9.78
CA ASP A 227 -11.84 -0.20 10.81
C ASP A 227 -13.05 -1.09 10.46
N LYS A 228 -13.54 -1.01 9.23
CA LYS A 228 -14.86 -1.52 8.82
C LYS A 228 -14.83 -2.53 7.67
N GLY A 229 -13.69 -2.67 6.99
CA GLY A 229 -13.54 -3.59 5.85
C GLY A 229 -13.83 -5.04 6.26
N LYS A 230 -14.55 -5.76 5.40
CA LYS A 230 -14.86 -7.17 5.61
C LYS A 230 -13.66 -8.04 5.22
N ILE A 231 -13.29 -8.97 6.07
CA ILE A 231 -12.20 -9.89 5.81
C ILE A 231 -12.46 -10.67 4.52
N GLY A 232 -11.43 -10.73 3.66
CA GLY A 232 -11.51 -11.38 2.34
C GLY A 232 -11.98 -10.49 1.21
N GLU A 233 -12.50 -9.29 1.51
CA GLU A 233 -12.99 -8.38 0.47
C GLU A 233 -11.88 -7.48 -0.08
N GLY A 234 -12.02 -7.15 -1.38
CA GLY A 234 -11.24 -6.12 -2.07
C GLY A 234 -12.01 -4.80 -2.17
N TYR A 235 -11.30 -3.69 -2.27
CA TYR A 235 -11.88 -2.34 -2.37
C TYR A 235 -11.09 -1.50 -3.37
N ILE A 236 -11.69 -1.16 -4.50
CA ILE A 236 -11.12 -0.17 -5.42
C ILE A 236 -11.37 1.21 -4.83
N LEU A 237 -10.28 1.94 -4.57
CA LEU A 237 -10.33 3.31 -4.09
C LEU A 237 -9.88 4.26 -5.21
N GLY A 238 -10.84 4.92 -5.81
CA GLY A 238 -10.68 5.85 -6.91
C GLY A 238 -11.71 6.97 -6.83
N ASN A 239 -11.68 7.88 -7.80
CA ASN A 239 -12.70 8.91 -7.95
C ASN A 239 -13.81 8.43 -8.90
N GLU A 240 -14.93 9.17 -8.94
CA GLU A 240 -15.98 8.94 -9.91
C GLU A 240 -15.49 9.14 -11.36
N VAL A 241 -16.00 8.33 -12.29
CA VAL A 241 -15.68 8.36 -13.73
C VAL A 241 -16.87 8.92 -14.48
#